data_a2a500c3615ddd93e5cf62879ee97a84
#
_entry.id   a2a500c3615ddd93e5cf62879ee97a84
#
_cell.length_a   1.000
_cell.length_b   1.000
_cell.length_c   1.000
_cell.angle_alpha   90.00
_cell.angle_beta   90.00
_cell.angle_gamma   90.00
#
_symmetry.space_group_name_H-M   'P 1'
#
loop_
_entity.id
_entity.type
_entity.pdbx_description
1 polymer ?
#
loop_
_entity_poly.entity_id
_entity_poly.type
_entity_poly.pdbx_seq_one_letter_code
_entity_poly.pdbx_strand_id
1 'polypeptide(L)'
;MRDRETKLISLVIAALLCAIGIVIPMFAPKIILEPASFTLASHVPIFIALFISPPVAAAVSVGTALGFLFAGFPIVVVLRAFSHVFFAISGAYILKRKANMLSTFGKSALFGLTLAVIHAVSEVVVVTLFYFGNSMPKNYYANGYFMSVILLVGVGTIVHSMIDFSIALFVWKPLSRVVQIPVSAKVVLKKEAVVK
;
A
#
# COMPACT_ATOMS: atom_id res chain seq x y z
N MET A 1 -17.62 -9.85 -25.35
CA MET A 1 -16.39 -9.12 -25.75
C MET A 1 -15.97 -8.14 -24.65
N ARG A 2 -16.82 -7.22 -24.21
CA ARG A 2 -16.50 -6.19 -23.20
C ARG A 2 -15.94 -6.69 -21.87
N ASP A 3 -16.41 -7.81 -21.31
CA ASP A 3 -15.89 -8.39 -20.06
C ASP A 3 -14.47 -8.95 -20.21
N ARG A 4 -14.14 -9.53 -21.35
CA ARG A 4 -12.81 -10.07 -21.64
C ARG A 4 -11.78 -8.96 -21.78
N GLU A 5 -12.15 -7.89 -22.45
CA GLU A 5 -11.31 -6.68 -22.61
C GLU A 5 -11.04 -6.01 -21.25
N THR A 6 -12.08 -5.84 -20.42
CA THR A 6 -11.95 -5.28 -19.07
C THR A 6 -11.00 -6.11 -18.20
N LYS A 7 -11.10 -7.44 -18.25
CA LYS A 7 -10.19 -8.34 -17.52
C LYS A 7 -8.75 -8.21 -18.02
N LEU A 8 -8.55 -8.13 -19.34
CA LEU A 8 -7.22 -7.97 -19.92
C LEU A 8 -6.59 -6.65 -19.51
N ILE A 9 -7.32 -5.54 -19.61
CA ILE A 9 -6.83 -4.22 -19.18
C ILE A 9 -6.48 -4.23 -17.68
N SER A 10 -7.34 -4.83 -16.83
CA SER A 10 -7.08 -4.95 -15.40
C SER A 10 -5.81 -5.75 -15.11
N LEU A 11 -5.56 -6.81 -15.86
CA LEU A 11 -4.34 -7.63 -15.74
C LEU A 11 -3.09 -6.84 -16.14
N VAL A 12 -3.14 -6.10 -17.24
CA VAL A 12 -2.03 -5.25 -17.69
C VAL A 12 -1.72 -4.16 -16.66
N ILE A 13 -2.75 -3.49 -16.12
CA ILE A 13 -2.57 -2.48 -15.08
C ILE A 13 -1.96 -3.13 -13.81
N ALA A 14 -2.44 -4.30 -13.39
CA ALA A 14 -1.87 -5.01 -12.25
C ALA A 14 -0.40 -5.35 -12.47
N ALA A 15 -0.02 -5.84 -13.64
CA ALA A 15 1.37 -6.13 -13.98
C ALA A 15 2.28 -4.90 -13.95
N LEU A 16 1.80 -3.76 -14.48
CA LEU A 16 2.53 -2.49 -14.42
C LEU A 16 2.68 -1.98 -12.99
N LEU A 17 1.63 -2.06 -12.18
CA LEU A 17 1.69 -1.66 -10.76
C LEU A 17 2.62 -2.57 -9.97
N CYS A 18 2.65 -3.88 -10.24
CA CYS A 18 3.63 -4.80 -9.65
C CYS A 18 5.06 -4.38 -10.00
N ALA A 19 5.34 -4.12 -11.27
CA ALA A 19 6.68 -3.72 -11.73
C ALA A 19 7.12 -2.42 -11.03
N ILE A 20 6.25 -1.41 -10.96
CA ILE A 20 6.52 -0.14 -10.26
C ILE A 20 6.73 -0.40 -8.76
N GLY A 21 5.90 -1.26 -8.14
CA GLY A 21 6.00 -1.62 -6.73
C GLY A 21 7.32 -2.34 -6.36
N ILE A 22 7.91 -3.07 -7.31
CA ILE A 22 9.22 -3.71 -7.14
C ILE A 22 10.35 -2.69 -7.34
N VAL A 23 10.25 -1.86 -8.38
CA VAL A 23 11.32 -0.92 -8.77
C VAL A 23 11.48 0.23 -7.77
N ILE A 24 10.38 0.78 -7.25
CA ILE A 24 10.44 1.91 -6.29
C ILE A 24 11.35 1.59 -5.09
N PRO A 25 11.19 0.48 -4.34
CA PRO A 25 12.06 0.19 -3.19
C PRO A 25 13.53 -0.05 -3.55
N MET A 26 13.83 -0.33 -4.82
CA MET A 26 15.22 -0.51 -5.27
C MET A 26 15.94 0.81 -5.53
N PHE A 27 15.23 1.82 -6.06
CA PHE A 27 15.85 3.03 -6.60
C PHE A 27 15.37 4.35 -5.96
N ALA A 28 14.21 4.37 -5.32
CA ALA A 28 13.67 5.61 -4.75
C ALA A 28 14.38 6.03 -3.44
N PRO A 29 14.30 7.31 -3.07
CA PRO A 29 14.86 7.82 -1.83
C PRO A 29 14.33 7.06 -0.60
N LYS A 30 15.25 6.76 0.33
CA LYS A 30 14.96 6.07 1.59
C LYS A 30 15.21 6.99 2.77
N ILE A 31 14.29 7.00 3.72
CA ILE A 31 14.49 7.59 5.04
C ILE A 31 14.99 6.46 5.94
N ILE A 32 16.24 6.56 6.35
CA ILE A 32 16.88 5.55 7.21
C ILE A 32 16.74 6.01 8.65
N LEU A 33 15.99 5.25 9.42
CA LEU A 33 15.85 5.38 10.87
C LEU A 33 16.31 4.05 11.47
N GLU A 34 17.59 3.95 11.78
CA GLU A 34 18.16 2.70 12.26
C GLU A 34 17.36 2.08 13.43
N PRO A 35 17.02 0.80 13.36
CA PRO A 35 17.42 -0.21 12.38
C PRO A 35 16.45 -0.40 11.18
N ALA A 36 15.45 0.44 11.01
CA ALA A 36 14.51 0.35 9.87
C ALA A 36 14.78 1.41 8.79
N SER A 37 14.24 1.17 7.61
CA SER A 37 14.24 2.15 6.51
C SER A 37 12.87 2.18 5.84
N PHE A 38 12.47 3.38 5.40
CA PHE A 38 11.19 3.62 4.74
C PHE A 38 11.46 4.23 3.37
N THR A 39 11.04 3.55 2.31
CA THR A 39 11.22 4.04 0.94
C THR A 39 9.99 4.85 0.53
N LEU A 40 10.16 6.10 0.19
CA LEU A 40 9.08 6.99 -0.24
C LEU A 40 8.33 6.38 -1.44
N ALA A 41 7.02 6.44 -1.40
CA ALA A 41 6.08 5.96 -2.43
C ALA A 41 6.07 4.44 -2.66
N SER A 42 6.69 3.62 -1.79
CA SER A 42 6.76 2.17 -1.97
C SER A 42 5.40 1.48 -1.97
N HIS A 43 4.41 2.01 -1.25
CA HIS A 43 3.05 1.46 -1.19
C HIS A 43 2.06 2.14 -2.14
N VAL A 44 2.47 3.19 -2.86
CA VAL A 44 1.61 3.91 -3.82
C VAL A 44 1.00 2.97 -4.86
N PRO A 45 1.73 2.01 -5.48
CA PRO A 45 1.15 1.07 -6.42
C PRO A 45 0.06 0.19 -5.80
N ILE A 46 0.22 -0.23 -4.54
CA ILE A 46 -0.76 -1.05 -3.82
C ILE A 46 -2.02 -0.22 -3.49
N PHE A 47 -1.86 1.04 -3.07
CA PHE A 47 -2.99 1.96 -2.86
C PHE A 47 -3.74 2.25 -4.16
N ILE A 48 -3.05 2.43 -5.28
CA ILE A 48 -3.71 2.58 -6.59
C ILE A 48 -4.46 1.29 -6.96
N ALA A 49 -3.86 0.13 -6.73
CA ALA A 49 -4.49 -1.16 -6.99
C ALA A 49 -5.79 -1.36 -6.21
N LEU A 50 -5.82 -1.00 -4.92
CA LEU A 50 -7.03 -1.12 -4.10
C LEU A 50 -8.13 -0.12 -4.50
N PHE A 51 -7.78 1.02 -5.12
CA PHE A 51 -8.76 1.94 -5.69
C PHE A 51 -9.44 1.36 -6.94
N ILE A 52 -8.78 0.44 -7.63
CA ILE A 52 -9.33 -0.22 -8.82
C ILE A 52 -10.30 -1.33 -8.41
N SER A 53 -9.81 -2.40 -7.78
CA SER A 53 -10.67 -3.51 -7.37
C SER A 53 -9.96 -4.49 -6.40
N PRO A 54 -10.72 -5.30 -5.63
CA PRO A 54 -10.13 -6.32 -4.76
C PRO A 54 -9.22 -7.33 -5.47
N PRO A 55 -9.57 -7.87 -6.67
CA PRO A 55 -8.64 -8.76 -7.38
C PRO A 55 -7.34 -8.09 -7.81
N VAL A 56 -7.39 -6.83 -8.25
CA VAL A 56 -6.19 -6.06 -8.62
C VAL A 56 -5.34 -5.78 -7.38
N ALA A 57 -5.96 -5.40 -6.26
CA ALA A 57 -5.27 -5.18 -4.99
C ALA A 57 -4.51 -6.44 -4.52
N ALA A 58 -5.19 -7.60 -4.55
CA ALA A 58 -4.57 -8.88 -4.20
C ALA A 58 -3.41 -9.23 -5.15
N ALA A 59 -3.63 -9.12 -6.46
CA ALA A 59 -2.62 -9.45 -7.46
C ALA A 59 -1.37 -8.57 -7.32
N VAL A 60 -1.52 -7.25 -7.12
CA VAL A 60 -0.39 -6.34 -6.96
C VAL A 60 0.36 -6.58 -5.65
N SER A 61 -0.35 -6.78 -4.53
CA SER A 61 0.30 -7.07 -3.24
C SER A 61 1.12 -8.35 -3.28
N VAL A 62 0.51 -9.45 -3.77
CA VAL A 62 1.19 -10.75 -3.88
C VAL A 62 2.31 -10.69 -4.91
N GLY A 63 2.05 -10.10 -6.09
CA GLY A 63 3.03 -9.98 -7.17
C GLY A 63 4.25 -9.16 -6.77
N THR A 64 4.07 -8.05 -6.03
CA THR A 64 5.18 -7.25 -5.49
C THR A 64 6.01 -8.05 -4.47
N ALA A 65 5.36 -8.79 -3.57
CA ALA A 65 6.05 -9.61 -2.58
C ALA A 65 6.87 -10.75 -3.25
N LEU A 66 6.31 -11.42 -4.26
CA LEU A 66 7.04 -12.40 -5.07
C LEU A 66 8.20 -11.73 -5.83
N GLY A 67 7.99 -10.53 -6.36
CA GLY A 67 9.05 -9.77 -7.00
C GLY A 67 10.21 -9.46 -6.06
N PHE A 68 9.94 -9.12 -4.80
CA PHE A 68 10.98 -8.93 -3.78
C PHE A 68 11.73 -10.24 -3.48
N LEU A 69 11.03 -11.37 -3.44
CA LEU A 69 11.67 -12.68 -3.26
C LEU A 69 12.67 -12.97 -4.38
N PHE A 70 12.26 -12.78 -5.64
CA PHE A 70 13.13 -13.01 -6.81
C PHE A 70 14.23 -11.94 -6.94
N ALA A 71 14.02 -10.74 -6.45
CA ALA A 71 15.02 -9.68 -6.42
C ALA A 71 16.06 -9.85 -5.27
N GLY A 72 15.93 -10.91 -4.44
CA GLY A 72 16.88 -11.22 -3.38
C GLY A 72 16.75 -10.36 -2.12
N PHE A 73 15.58 -9.77 -1.86
CA PHE A 73 15.33 -9.05 -0.60
C PHE A 73 15.36 -10.01 0.59
N PRO A 74 15.77 -9.54 1.79
CA PRO A 74 15.71 -10.35 3.01
C PRO A 74 14.32 -10.93 3.23
N ILE A 75 14.23 -12.18 3.71
CA ILE A 75 12.94 -12.89 3.87
C ILE A 75 11.95 -12.14 4.76
N VAL A 76 12.43 -11.42 5.78
CA VAL A 76 11.58 -10.60 6.63
C VAL A 76 10.91 -9.46 5.83
N VAL A 77 11.62 -8.85 4.87
CA VAL A 77 11.08 -7.81 3.99
C VAL A 77 10.04 -8.42 3.03
N VAL A 78 10.32 -9.60 2.49
CA VAL A 78 9.39 -10.34 1.62
C VAL A 78 8.09 -10.67 2.37
N LEU A 79 8.18 -11.17 3.62
CA LEU A 79 6.99 -11.51 4.40
C LEU A 79 6.21 -10.26 4.87
N ARG A 80 6.90 -9.15 5.16
CA ARG A 80 6.25 -7.86 5.36
C ARG A 80 5.48 -7.44 4.10
N ALA A 81 6.09 -7.55 2.92
CA ALA A 81 5.42 -7.25 1.65
C ALA A 81 4.21 -8.18 1.39
N PHE A 82 4.28 -9.46 1.74
CA PHE A 82 3.11 -10.36 1.69
C PHE A 82 2.00 -9.91 2.63
N SER A 83 2.31 -9.38 3.80
CA SER A 83 1.32 -8.89 4.75
C SER A 83 0.52 -7.69 4.25
N HIS A 84 1.00 -6.97 3.23
CA HIS A 84 0.27 -5.87 2.60
C HIS A 84 -1.08 -6.31 2.00
N VAL A 85 -1.25 -7.60 1.69
CA VAL A 85 -2.52 -8.15 1.19
C VAL A 85 -3.69 -7.85 2.14
N PHE A 86 -3.45 -7.79 3.43
CA PHE A 86 -4.51 -7.55 4.43
C PHE A 86 -5.10 -6.14 4.29
N PHE A 87 -4.28 -5.09 4.30
CA PHE A 87 -4.80 -3.74 4.14
C PHE A 87 -5.32 -3.48 2.73
N ALA A 88 -4.67 -4.03 1.71
CA ALA A 88 -5.04 -3.85 0.32
C ALA A 88 -6.43 -4.43 0.01
N ILE A 89 -6.69 -5.68 0.40
CA ILE A 89 -7.99 -6.33 0.22
C ILE A 89 -9.06 -5.65 1.08
N SER A 90 -8.77 -5.38 2.36
CA SER A 90 -9.71 -4.69 3.26
C SER A 90 -10.13 -3.34 2.69
N GLY A 91 -9.16 -2.54 2.25
CA GLY A 91 -9.42 -1.23 1.64
C GLY A 91 -10.26 -1.31 0.37
N ALA A 92 -9.93 -2.24 -0.51
CA ALA A 92 -10.68 -2.43 -1.76
C ALA A 92 -12.14 -2.86 -1.51
N TYR A 93 -12.39 -3.75 -0.53
CA TYR A 93 -13.75 -4.14 -0.16
C TYR A 93 -14.53 -3.01 0.51
N ILE A 94 -13.88 -2.20 1.37
CA ILE A 94 -14.52 -1.02 1.97
C ILE A 94 -14.96 -0.05 0.87
N LEU A 95 -14.09 0.25 -0.09
CA LEU A 95 -14.41 1.15 -1.22
C LEU A 95 -15.50 0.58 -2.13
N LYS A 96 -15.48 -0.73 -2.38
CA LYS A 96 -16.54 -1.40 -3.17
C LYS A 96 -17.91 -1.27 -2.50
N ARG A 97 -17.97 -1.30 -1.16
CA ARG A 97 -19.23 -1.17 -0.41
C ARG A 97 -19.61 0.28 -0.13
N LYS A 98 -18.63 1.18 0.03
CA LYS A 98 -18.81 2.58 0.42
C LYS A 98 -18.03 3.49 -0.54
N ALA A 99 -18.57 3.67 -1.75
CA ALA A 99 -17.91 4.44 -2.83
C ALA A 99 -17.61 5.91 -2.47
N ASN A 100 -18.22 6.45 -1.39
CA ASN A 100 -18.04 7.83 -0.96
C ASN A 100 -16.93 8.04 0.09
N MET A 101 -16.12 7.01 0.39
CA MET A 101 -15.04 7.10 1.40
C MET A 101 -13.95 8.10 1.02
N LEU A 102 -13.78 8.40 -0.27
CA LEU A 102 -12.80 9.37 -0.77
C LEU A 102 -13.44 10.73 -1.16
N SER A 103 -14.68 11.00 -0.74
CA SER A 103 -15.43 12.20 -1.16
C SER A 103 -15.08 13.47 -0.38
N THR A 104 -14.56 13.34 0.83
CA THR A 104 -14.15 14.46 1.69
C THR A 104 -12.81 14.16 2.36
N PHE A 105 -12.09 15.22 2.75
CA PHE A 105 -10.81 15.07 3.42
C PHE A 105 -10.91 14.21 4.69
N GLY A 106 -11.90 14.46 5.56
CA GLY A 106 -12.07 13.70 6.81
C GLY A 106 -12.33 12.22 6.58
N LYS A 107 -13.20 11.86 5.59
CA LYS A 107 -13.44 10.45 5.24
C LYS A 107 -12.19 9.79 4.66
N SER A 108 -11.48 10.48 3.77
CA SER A 108 -10.23 9.98 3.19
C SER A 108 -9.16 9.79 4.26
N ALA A 109 -9.01 10.73 5.18
CA ALA A 109 -8.05 10.63 6.27
C ALA A 109 -8.38 9.46 7.22
N LEU A 110 -9.65 9.31 7.62
CA LEU A 110 -10.09 8.19 8.45
C LEU A 110 -9.88 6.85 7.74
N PHE A 111 -10.20 6.77 6.46
CA PHE A 111 -9.99 5.58 5.64
C PHE A 111 -8.50 5.24 5.54
N GLY A 112 -7.66 6.22 5.20
CA GLY A 112 -6.20 6.04 5.14
C GLY A 112 -5.61 5.59 6.48
N LEU A 113 -6.04 6.21 7.59
CA LEU A 113 -5.60 5.83 8.94
C LEU A 113 -6.02 4.41 9.30
N THR A 114 -7.25 4.00 8.95
CA THR A 114 -7.70 2.62 9.17
C THR A 114 -6.80 1.62 8.43
N LEU A 115 -6.46 1.91 7.17
CA LEU A 115 -5.57 1.05 6.40
C LEU A 115 -4.14 1.06 6.95
N ALA A 116 -3.65 2.23 7.38
CA ALA A 116 -2.32 2.37 7.98
C ALA A 116 -2.19 1.55 9.28
N VAL A 117 -3.26 1.50 10.10
CA VAL A 117 -3.29 0.65 11.31
C VAL A 117 -3.29 -0.83 10.95
N ILE A 118 -4.11 -1.27 10.00
CA ILE A 118 -4.12 -2.68 9.54
C ILE A 118 -2.73 -3.05 9.00
N HIS A 119 -2.12 -2.18 8.20
CA HIS A 119 -0.78 -2.36 7.66
C HIS A 119 0.26 -2.50 8.79
N ALA A 120 0.30 -1.55 9.72
CA ALA A 120 1.25 -1.55 10.82
C ALA A 120 1.11 -2.80 11.71
N VAL A 121 -0.11 -3.19 12.07
CA VAL A 121 -0.35 -4.40 12.86
C VAL A 121 0.16 -5.64 12.13
N SER A 122 -0.11 -5.76 10.84
CA SER A 122 0.34 -6.89 10.02
C SER A 122 1.87 -6.97 9.97
N GLU A 123 2.56 -5.83 9.79
CA GLU A 123 4.03 -5.78 9.79
C GLU A 123 4.64 -6.06 11.16
N VAL A 124 4.06 -5.51 12.23
CA VAL A 124 4.49 -5.77 13.61
C VAL A 124 4.41 -7.27 13.91
N VAL A 125 3.34 -7.96 13.51
CA VAL A 125 3.22 -9.41 13.70
C VAL A 125 4.36 -10.14 13.00
N VAL A 126 4.64 -9.83 11.73
CA VAL A 126 5.74 -10.46 11.00
C VAL A 126 7.07 -10.20 11.70
N VAL A 127 7.40 -8.93 12.00
CA VAL A 127 8.69 -8.57 12.59
C VAL A 127 8.85 -9.16 14.00
N THR A 128 7.76 -9.27 14.78
CA THR A 128 7.76 -9.90 16.10
C THR A 128 8.21 -11.36 16.04
N LEU A 129 7.73 -12.13 15.06
CA LEU A 129 8.14 -13.51 14.88
C LEU A 129 9.64 -13.62 14.59
N PHE A 130 10.18 -12.75 13.75
CA PHE A 130 11.63 -12.71 13.46
C PHE A 130 12.46 -12.20 14.65
N TYR A 131 11.94 -11.22 15.39
CA TYR A 131 12.62 -10.68 16.57
C TYR A 131 12.82 -11.77 17.63
N PHE A 132 11.76 -12.46 18.05
CA PHE A 132 11.86 -13.54 19.04
C PHE A 132 12.50 -14.81 18.47
N GLY A 133 12.52 -15.00 17.15
CA GLY A 133 13.26 -16.06 16.47
C GLY A 133 14.76 -15.76 16.30
N ASN A 134 15.29 -14.67 16.88
CA ASN A 134 16.69 -14.25 16.76
C ASN A 134 17.19 -14.15 15.30
N SER A 135 16.28 -13.81 14.39
CA SER A 135 16.56 -13.78 12.94
C SER A 135 16.61 -12.35 12.37
N MET A 136 16.69 -11.34 13.25
CA MET A 136 16.84 -9.93 12.87
C MET A 136 18.31 -9.50 12.96
N PRO A 137 18.73 -8.45 12.23
CA PRO A 137 20.01 -7.80 12.40
C PRO A 137 20.25 -7.33 13.85
N LYS A 138 21.50 -7.37 14.31
CA LYS A 138 21.87 -7.07 15.71
C LYS A 138 21.37 -5.70 16.22
N ASN A 139 21.34 -4.70 15.36
CA ASN A 139 20.86 -3.35 15.68
C ASN A 139 19.37 -3.29 16.08
N TYR A 140 18.54 -4.26 15.67
CA TYR A 140 17.17 -4.38 16.16
C TYR A 140 17.09 -4.74 17.63
N TYR A 141 18.05 -5.51 18.15
CA TYR A 141 18.08 -5.93 19.55
C TYR A 141 18.68 -4.86 20.48
N ALA A 142 19.55 -3.99 19.96
CA ALA A 142 20.26 -2.98 20.75
C ALA A 142 19.31 -2.02 21.51
N ASN A 143 18.18 -1.64 20.91
CA ASN A 143 17.19 -0.74 21.50
C ASN A 143 16.00 -1.46 22.14
N GLY A 144 16.01 -2.79 22.14
CA GLY A 144 14.94 -3.62 22.68
C GLY A 144 13.67 -3.67 21.81
N TYR A 145 12.79 -4.60 22.14
CA TYR A 145 11.58 -4.90 21.36
C TYR A 145 10.64 -3.70 21.19
N PHE A 146 10.36 -2.99 22.29
CA PHE A 146 9.41 -1.88 22.26
C PHE A 146 9.84 -0.76 21.29
N MET A 147 11.09 -0.35 21.38
CA MET A 147 11.61 0.72 20.50
C MET A 147 11.74 0.26 19.06
N SER A 148 12.30 -0.93 18.84
CA SER A 148 12.61 -1.38 17.47
C SER A 148 11.41 -1.93 16.72
N VAL A 149 10.46 -2.58 17.41
CA VAL A 149 9.31 -3.21 16.75
C VAL A 149 8.05 -2.36 16.92
N ILE A 150 7.67 -2.00 18.15
CA ILE A 150 6.39 -1.30 18.36
C ILE A 150 6.48 0.15 17.87
N LEU A 151 7.49 0.90 18.28
CA LEU A 151 7.61 2.31 17.87
C LEU A 151 8.13 2.44 16.43
N LEU A 152 9.29 1.87 16.14
CA LEU A 152 9.91 2.11 14.84
C LEU A 152 9.14 1.43 13.69
N VAL A 153 8.82 0.14 13.81
CA VAL A 153 8.03 -0.55 12.77
C VAL A 153 6.57 -0.15 12.89
N GLY A 154 5.92 -0.25 14.04
CA GLY A 154 4.49 0.01 14.19
C GLY A 154 4.11 1.46 13.89
N VAL A 155 4.62 2.42 14.67
CA VAL A 155 4.28 3.85 14.47
C VAL A 155 4.92 4.37 13.18
N GLY A 156 6.15 3.98 12.87
CA GLY A 156 6.82 4.36 11.63
C GLY A 156 6.04 3.92 10.38
N THR A 157 5.49 2.71 10.37
CA THR A 157 4.63 2.21 9.28
C THR A 157 3.33 3.00 9.18
N ILE A 158 2.70 3.42 10.29
CA ILE A 158 1.50 4.27 10.23
C ILE A 158 1.83 5.60 9.53
N VAL A 159 2.89 6.28 9.95
CA VAL A 159 3.29 7.57 9.36
C VAL A 159 3.64 7.41 7.88
N HIS A 160 4.47 6.43 7.55
CA HIS A 160 4.89 6.13 6.19
C HIS A 160 3.70 5.77 5.27
N SER A 161 2.79 4.92 5.76
CA SER A 161 1.59 4.52 5.05
C SER A 161 0.65 5.72 4.77
N MET A 162 0.52 6.67 5.71
CA MET A 162 -0.26 7.89 5.50
C MET A 162 0.35 8.82 4.46
N ILE A 163 1.67 8.92 4.40
CA ILE A 163 2.38 9.68 3.35
C ILE A 163 2.13 9.04 2.00
N ASP A 164 2.36 7.74 1.87
CA ASP A 164 2.17 6.99 0.62
C ASP A 164 0.70 7.00 0.16
N PHE A 165 -0.25 6.90 1.09
CA PHE A 165 -1.67 7.05 0.79
C PHE A 165 -2.01 8.44 0.24
N SER A 166 -1.42 9.49 0.81
CA SER A 166 -1.62 10.88 0.33
C SER A 166 -1.08 11.06 -1.08
N ILE A 167 0.11 10.52 -1.36
CA ILE A 167 0.70 10.49 -2.71
C ILE A 167 -0.21 9.71 -3.67
N ALA A 168 -0.69 8.53 -3.25
CA ALA A 168 -1.58 7.71 -4.06
C ALA A 168 -2.88 8.44 -4.40
N LEU A 169 -3.50 9.17 -3.46
CA LEU A 169 -4.67 10.00 -3.72
C LEU A 169 -4.39 11.12 -4.72
N PHE A 170 -3.23 11.77 -4.59
CA PHE A 170 -2.82 12.83 -5.52
C PHE A 170 -2.67 12.28 -6.95
N VAL A 171 -2.02 11.14 -7.11
CA VAL A 171 -1.85 10.44 -8.40
C VAL A 171 -3.18 9.90 -8.92
N TRP A 172 -4.03 9.36 -8.05
CA TRP A 172 -5.30 8.76 -8.43
C TRP A 172 -6.30 9.76 -8.99
N LYS A 173 -6.31 11.00 -8.52
CA LYS A 173 -7.25 12.04 -9.01
C LYS A 173 -7.23 12.21 -10.54
N PRO A 174 -6.10 12.49 -11.19
CA PRO A 174 -6.06 12.55 -12.66
C PRO A 174 -6.20 11.16 -13.30
N LEU A 175 -5.58 10.13 -12.72
CA LEU A 175 -5.55 8.78 -13.29
C LEU A 175 -6.97 8.17 -13.39
N SER A 176 -7.81 8.38 -12.37
CA SER A 176 -9.19 7.88 -12.37
C SER A 176 -10.09 8.43 -13.49
N ARG A 177 -9.69 9.52 -14.13
CA ARG A 177 -10.42 10.11 -15.26
C ARG A 177 -10.11 9.43 -16.60
N VAL A 178 -8.93 8.84 -16.72
CA VAL A 178 -8.44 8.21 -17.96
C VAL A 178 -8.56 6.70 -17.93
N VAL A 179 -8.69 6.10 -16.74
CA VAL A 179 -8.87 4.66 -16.59
C VAL A 179 -10.25 4.22 -17.08
N GLN A 180 -10.28 3.46 -18.17
CA GLN A 180 -11.52 3.03 -18.87
C GLN A 180 -12.10 1.72 -18.34
N ILE A 181 -11.83 1.36 -17.10
CA ILE A 181 -12.37 0.16 -16.45
C ILE A 181 -13.24 0.54 -15.25
N PRO A 182 -14.17 -0.32 -14.82
CA PRO A 182 -14.92 -0.11 -13.58
C PRO A 182 -13.95 -0.07 -12.38
N VAL A 183 -14.01 1.03 -11.61
CA VAL A 183 -13.17 1.22 -10.43
C VAL A 183 -14.01 1.32 -9.16
N SER A 184 -13.47 0.81 -8.05
CA SER A 184 -14.13 0.85 -6.74
C SER A 184 -14.12 2.27 -6.14
N ALA A 185 -13.05 3.03 -6.37
CA ALA A 185 -12.89 4.39 -5.86
C ALA A 185 -13.23 5.44 -6.93
N LYS A 186 -14.44 5.96 -6.89
CA LYS A 186 -14.82 7.13 -7.73
C LYS A 186 -14.51 8.41 -6.96
N VAL A 187 -13.61 9.24 -7.49
CA VAL A 187 -13.40 10.60 -6.99
C VAL A 187 -14.48 11.49 -7.58
N VAL A 188 -15.54 11.76 -6.83
CA VAL A 188 -16.56 12.75 -7.22
C VAL A 188 -15.98 14.12 -6.90
N LEU A 189 -15.43 14.81 -7.90
CA LEU A 189 -15.15 16.24 -7.76
C LEU A 189 -16.50 16.96 -7.65
N LYS A 190 -16.71 17.74 -6.56
CA LYS A 190 -17.77 18.72 -6.54
C LYS A 190 -17.62 19.55 -7.83
N LYS A 191 -18.65 19.56 -8.69
CA LYS A 191 -18.72 20.53 -9.79
C LYS A 191 -18.54 21.90 -9.14
N GLU A 192 -17.51 22.64 -9.56
CA GLU A 192 -17.44 24.07 -9.28
C GLU A 192 -18.77 24.64 -9.75
N ALA A 193 -19.47 25.30 -8.82
CA ALA A 193 -20.68 26.02 -9.18
C ALA A 193 -20.26 27.05 -10.20
N VAL A 194 -20.67 26.85 -11.47
CA VAL A 194 -20.56 27.86 -12.48
C VAL A 194 -21.41 29.03 -11.97
N VAL A 195 -20.73 30.05 -11.48
CA VAL A 195 -21.35 31.32 -11.15
C VAL A 195 -21.88 31.87 -12.46
N LYS A 196 -23.23 31.88 -12.59
CA LYS A 196 -23.92 32.56 -13.65
C LYS A 196 -23.89 34.06 -13.39
#